data_02f604ad5b8d0f21c57fc5a9d6024ecc
#
_entry.id   02f604ad5b8d0f21c57fc5a9d6024ecc
#
_cell.length_a   1.000
_cell.length_b   1.000
_cell.length_c   1.000
_cell.angle_alpha   90.00
_cell.angle_beta   90.00
_cell.angle_gamma   90.00
#
_symmetry.space_group_name_H-M   'P 1'
#
loop_
_entity.id
_entity.type
_entity.pdbx_description
1 polymer ?
#
loop_
_entity_poly.entity_id
_entity_poly.type
_entity_poly.pdbx_seq_one_letter_code
_entity_poly.pdbx_strand_id
1 'polypeptide(L)' 'MKVIGFRNVDFTGQDGRPVRGLSLYLSQPITKNGCGEAAEKVFLSERIVNGMAAIPALGEEVEPVYNRFGKVVEVRPV' A
#
# COMPACT_ATOMS: atom_id res chain seq x y z
N MET A 1 7.13 2.06 -8.00
CA MET A 1 5.87 2.81 -7.80
C MET A 1 6.10 3.98 -6.87
N LYS A 2 5.43 5.07 -7.11
CA LYS A 2 5.55 6.27 -6.30
C LYS A 2 4.40 6.37 -5.30
N VAL A 3 4.69 6.72 -4.06
CA VAL A 3 3.66 6.94 -3.03
C VAL A 3 2.98 8.27 -3.30
N ILE A 4 1.69 8.25 -3.60
CA ILE A 4 0.92 9.46 -3.89
C ILE A 4 -0.05 9.83 -2.78
N GLY A 5 -0.25 8.95 -1.82
CA GLY A 5 -1.11 9.24 -0.68
C GLY A 5 -1.16 8.06 0.28
N PHE A 6 -1.69 8.32 1.47
CA PHE A 6 -1.99 7.26 2.43
C PHE A 6 -3.16 7.68 3.31
N ARG A 7 -3.81 6.68 3.89
CA ARG A 7 -4.93 6.90 4.80
C ARG A 7 -4.86 5.88 5.92
N ASN A 8 -4.96 6.35 7.16
CA ASN A 8 -5.10 5.45 8.29
C ASN A 8 -6.49 4.82 8.27
N VAL A 9 -6.56 3.51 8.50
CA VAL A 9 -7.79 2.75 8.53
C VAL A 9 -8.02 2.24 9.94
N ASP A 10 -9.18 2.56 10.52
CA ASP A 10 -9.56 2.10 11.85
C ASP A 10 -11.08 2.04 11.90
N PHE A 11 -11.64 0.84 11.74
CA PHE A 11 -13.07 0.63 11.81
C PHE A 11 -13.37 -0.78 12.33
N THR A 12 -14.62 -0.99 12.74
CA THR A 12 -15.08 -2.32 13.15
C THR A 12 -15.74 -2.99 11.96
N GLY A 13 -15.28 -4.18 11.62
CA GLY A 13 -15.83 -4.98 10.53
C GLY A 13 -17.21 -5.52 10.87
N GLN A 14 -17.88 -6.12 9.87
CA GLN A 14 -19.21 -6.67 10.01
C GLN A 14 -19.27 -7.83 11.02
N ASP A 15 -18.18 -8.51 11.21
CA ASP A 15 -18.05 -9.61 12.18
C ASP A 15 -17.72 -9.14 13.60
N GLY A 16 -17.72 -7.84 13.83
CA GLY A 16 -17.39 -7.24 15.12
C GLY A 16 -15.89 -7.12 15.41
N ARG A 17 -15.03 -7.54 14.48
CA ARG A 17 -13.58 -7.44 14.67
C ARG A 17 -13.04 -6.09 14.21
N PRO A 18 -12.12 -5.50 14.97
CA PRO A 18 -11.51 -4.25 14.53
C PRO A 18 -10.62 -4.49 13.30
N VAL A 19 -10.70 -3.56 12.35
CA VAL A 19 -9.82 -3.54 11.18
C VAL A 19 -8.95 -2.30 11.30
N ARG A 20 -7.66 -2.48 11.44
CA ARG A 20 -6.69 -1.40 11.58
C ARG A 20 -5.54 -1.60 10.63
N GLY A 21 -5.06 -0.51 10.08
CA GLY A 21 -3.94 -0.54 9.17
C GLY A 21 -3.77 0.74 8.43
N LEU A 22 -3.11 0.64 7.28
CA LEU A 22 -2.76 1.78 6.45
C LEU A 22 -3.08 1.44 5.00
N SER A 23 -3.83 2.31 4.33
CA SER A 23 -3.99 2.22 2.89
C SER A 23 -2.97 3.13 2.24
N LEU A 24 -2.12 2.56 1.39
CA LEU A 24 -1.18 3.30 0.57
C LEU A 24 -1.74 3.42 -0.84
N TYR A 25 -1.62 4.60 -1.40
CA TYR A 25 -1.98 4.86 -2.80
C TYR A 25 -0.69 5.03 -3.57
N LEU A 26 -0.50 4.19 -4.58
CA LEU A 26 0.72 4.12 -5.36
C LEU A 26 0.41 4.40 -6.82
N SER A 27 1.34 5.01 -7.53
CA SER A 27 1.20 5.24 -8.95
C SER A 27 2.41 4.75 -9.71
N GLN A 28 2.19 4.40 -10.98
CA GLN A 28 3.25 4.05 -11.91
C GLN A 28 2.86 4.52 -13.31
N PRO A 29 3.85 4.86 -14.16
CA PRO A 29 3.54 5.30 -15.51
C PRO A 29 2.98 4.14 -16.34
N ILE A 30 2.03 4.46 -17.21
CA ILE A 30 1.50 3.53 -18.19
C ILE A 30 2.44 3.56 -19.39
N THR A 31 3.09 2.43 -19.69
CA THR A 31 4.12 2.36 -20.73
C THR A 31 3.68 1.65 -22.01
N LYS A 32 2.54 0.92 -21.96
CA LYS A 32 2.01 0.17 -23.10
C LYS A 32 0.53 0.44 -23.29
N ASN A 33 0.13 0.60 -24.53
CA ASN A 33 -1.27 0.74 -24.94
C ASN A 33 -2.02 1.90 -24.24
N GLY A 34 -1.30 2.95 -23.87
CA GLY A 34 -1.89 4.08 -23.20
C GLY A 34 -0.86 5.10 -22.78
N CYS A 35 -1.31 6.08 -22.01
CA CYS A 35 -0.44 7.13 -21.48
C CYS A 35 -0.95 7.55 -20.09
N GLY A 36 -0.12 8.32 -19.39
CA GLY A 36 -0.45 8.78 -18.05
C GLY A 36 0.04 7.85 -16.98
N GLU A 37 -0.65 7.83 -15.85
CA GLU A 37 -0.27 7.01 -14.70
C GLU A 37 -1.44 6.13 -14.26
N ALA A 38 -1.11 4.90 -13.87
CA ALA A 38 -2.06 4.01 -13.21
C ALA A 38 -1.87 4.14 -11.71
N ALA A 39 -2.97 4.17 -10.97
CA ALA A 39 -2.95 4.22 -9.52
C ALA A 39 -3.52 2.93 -8.94
N GLU A 40 -2.95 2.49 -7.82
CA GLU A 40 -3.48 1.32 -7.13
C GLU A 40 -3.45 1.54 -5.62
N LYS A 41 -4.40 0.95 -4.93
CA LYS A 41 -4.50 1.00 -3.48
C LYS A 41 -3.98 -0.31 -2.90
N VAL A 42 -3.11 -0.20 -1.91
CA VAL A 42 -2.53 -1.33 -1.19
C VAL A 42 -2.88 -1.18 0.28
N PHE A 43 -3.50 -2.21 0.86
CA PHE A 43 -3.80 -2.21 2.29
C PHE A 43 -2.72 -2.95 3.06
N LEU A 44 -2.18 -2.29 4.08
CA LEU A 44 -1.19 -2.86 4.99
C LEU A 44 -1.86 -3.00 6.36
N SER A 45 -1.99 -4.22 6.86
CA SER A 45 -2.55 -4.45 8.19
C SER A 45 -1.65 -3.83 9.25
N GLU A 46 -2.22 -3.57 10.44
CA GLU A 46 -1.46 -3.04 11.58
C GLU A 46 -0.22 -3.86 11.88
N ARG A 47 -0.33 -5.19 11.78
CA ARG A 47 0.79 -6.09 11.98
C ARG A 47 1.93 -5.82 11.00
N ILE A 48 1.61 -5.60 9.73
CA ILE A 48 2.62 -5.30 8.71
C ILE A 48 3.23 -3.93 8.97
N VAL A 49 2.39 -2.93 9.27
CA VAL A 49 2.86 -1.57 9.56
C VAL A 49 3.81 -1.55 10.74
N ASN A 50 3.47 -2.26 11.81
CA ASN A 50 4.31 -2.32 13.01
C ASN A 50 5.65 -3.01 12.77
N GLY A 51 5.72 -3.88 11.77
CA GLY A 51 6.97 -4.54 11.38
C GLY A 51 7.85 -3.72 10.45
N MET A 52 7.36 -2.60 9.96
CA MET A 52 8.13 -1.74 9.06
C MET A 52 9.05 -0.81 9.83
N ALA A 53 10.24 -0.56 9.27
CA ALA A 53 11.18 0.38 9.87
C ALA A 53 10.65 1.81 9.83
N ALA A 54 9.96 2.17 8.77
CA ALA A 54 9.35 3.48 8.59
C ALA A 54 8.22 3.39 7.56
N ILE A 55 7.22 4.28 7.68
CA ILE A 55 6.19 4.43 6.67
C ILE A 55 6.76 5.27 5.53
N PRO A 56 6.62 4.85 4.26
CA PRO A 56 7.12 5.64 3.14
C PRO A 56 6.50 7.03 3.08
N ALA A 57 7.30 8.02 2.77
CA ALA A 57 6.86 9.40 2.62
C ALA A 57 6.21 9.61 1.24
N LEU A 58 5.39 10.67 1.14
CA LEU A 58 4.81 11.05 -0.14
C LEU A 58 5.93 11.36 -1.15
N GLY A 59 5.76 10.85 -2.37
CA GLY A 59 6.74 11.03 -3.44
C GLY A 59 7.87 10.03 -3.45
N GLU A 60 7.97 9.17 -2.42
CA GLU A 60 9.03 8.16 -2.35
C GLU A 60 8.74 7.02 -3.31
N GLU A 61 9.81 6.52 -3.94
CA GLU A 61 9.72 5.34 -4.80
C GLU A 61 9.78 4.08 -3.95
N VAL A 62 8.81 3.20 -4.14
CA VAL A 62 8.71 1.96 -3.38
C VAL A 62 8.33 0.81 -4.29
N GLU A 63 8.51 -0.40 -3.77
CA GLU A 63 8.10 -1.63 -4.44
C GLU A 63 7.32 -2.50 -3.47
N PRO A 64 6.04 -2.81 -3.74
CA PRO A 64 5.28 -3.73 -2.91
C PRO A 64 5.75 -5.16 -3.15
N VAL A 65 5.80 -5.94 -2.06
CA VAL A 65 6.15 -7.36 -2.10
C VAL A 65 4.89 -8.16 -1.81
N TYR A 66 4.56 -9.07 -2.71
CA TYR A 66 3.35 -9.89 -2.61
C TYR A 66 3.71 -11.29 -2.14
N ASN A 67 2.79 -11.91 -1.40
CA ASN A 67 2.91 -13.34 -1.11
C ASN A 67 2.32 -14.16 -2.27
N ARG A 68 2.35 -15.47 -2.13
CA ARG A 68 1.83 -16.37 -3.17
C ARG A 68 0.32 -16.27 -3.40
N PHE A 69 -0.40 -15.61 -2.48
CA PHE A 69 -1.84 -15.39 -2.59
C PHE A 69 -2.18 -14.02 -3.18
N GLY A 70 -1.18 -13.26 -3.63
CA GLY A 70 -1.37 -11.94 -4.21
C GLY A 70 -1.61 -10.83 -3.20
N LYS A 71 -1.38 -11.07 -1.92
CA LYS A 71 -1.52 -10.05 -0.88
C LYS A 71 -0.18 -9.39 -0.59
N VAL A 72 -0.21 -8.09 -0.38
CA VAL A 72 1.00 -7.34 -0.03
C VAL A 72 1.40 -7.66 1.40
N VAL A 73 2.65 -8.07 1.58
CA VAL A 73 3.21 -8.40 2.89
C VAL A 73 4.31 -7.42 3.31
N GLU A 74 4.80 -6.61 2.40
CA GLU A 74 5.86 -5.65 2.67
C GLU A 74 5.87 -4.59 1.58
N VAL A 75 6.34 -3.40 1.92
CA VAL A 75 6.64 -2.34 0.96
C VAL A 75 8.08 -1.92 1.19
N ARG A 76 8.91 -2.06 0.16
CA ARG A 76 10.34 -1.77 0.25
C ARG A 76 10.67 -0.46 -0.47
N PRO A 77 11.58 0.34 0.09
CA PRO A 77 12.13 1.46 -0.68
C PRO A 77 12.94 0.92 -1.87
N VAL A 78 12.85 1.63 -2.97
CA VAL A 78 13.60 1.28 -4.18
C VAL A 78 15.00 1.90 -4.14
#